data_8d7e77ada251b517170b1975a8408fd6
#
_entry.id   8d7e77ada251b517170b1975a8408fd6
#
_cell.length_a   1.000
_cell.length_b   1.000
_cell.length_c   1.000
_cell.angle_alpha   90.00
_cell.angle_beta   90.00
_cell.angle_gamma   90.00
#
_symmetry.space_group_name_H-M   'P 1'
#
loop_
_entity.id
_entity.type
_entity.pdbx_description
1 polymer ?
#
loop_
_entity_poly.entity_id
_entity_poly.type
_entity_poly.pdbx_seq_one_letter_code
_entity_poly.pdbx_strand_id
1 'polypeptide(L)'
;NAPVIVVSFGYCDIGAEKLGADVRALELLLNALVAIRLLSKTGDLYANTPVATTHLVKHGPQYIGHLLLLHDAEWGNWGKLEEAVKTGRSPVTQHVFETDPALGANVLSVVHRIGQQSGPDLAKRLALGQARTMLDLGGGAGTNAIAFCQVYPQLSATVCAAIAEVGCR
;
A
#
# COMPACT_ATOMS: atom_id res chain seq x y z
N ASN A 1 -4.71 15.29 2.20
CA ASN A 1 -3.58 14.77 3.02
C ASN A 1 -4.14 14.22 4.32
N ALA A 2 -4.68 13.00 4.28
CA ALA A 2 -5.07 12.32 5.50
C ALA A 2 -3.81 12.10 6.37
N PRO A 3 -3.77 12.56 7.61
CA PRO A 3 -2.63 12.35 8.46
C PRO A 3 -2.56 10.86 8.81
N VAL A 4 -1.50 10.17 8.40
CA VAL A 4 -1.16 8.89 9.03
C VAL A 4 -0.80 9.23 10.48
N ILE A 5 -1.67 8.85 11.41
CA ILE A 5 -1.50 9.17 12.84
C ILE A 5 -0.33 8.34 13.36
N VAL A 6 0.86 8.92 13.36
CA VAL A 6 2.02 8.37 14.04
C VAL A 6 2.05 8.99 15.42
N VAL A 7 1.61 8.25 16.42
CA VAL A 7 1.66 8.69 17.82
C VAL A 7 3.05 8.35 18.37
N SER A 8 3.92 9.33 18.45
CA SER A 8 5.08 9.22 19.33
C SER A 8 4.66 9.76 20.68
N PHE A 9 4.43 8.90 21.67
CA PHE A 9 4.05 9.21 23.05
C PHE A 9 3.18 10.47 23.19
N GLY A 10 1.89 10.34 23.43
CA GLY A 10 1.03 11.50 23.56
C GLY A 10 -0.24 11.23 24.36
N TYR A 11 -0.68 12.26 25.07
CA TYR A 11 -2.01 12.34 25.65
C TYR A 11 -3.03 12.64 24.56
N CYS A 12 -4.24 12.15 24.72
CA CYS A 12 -5.31 12.31 23.74
C CYS A 12 -5.69 13.77 23.48
N ASP A 13 -5.70 14.60 24.53
CA ASP A 13 -5.99 16.05 24.44
C ASP A 13 -4.97 16.80 23.58
N ILE A 14 -3.67 16.54 23.78
CA ILE A 14 -2.61 17.15 22.94
C ILE A 14 -2.72 16.69 21.47
N GLY A 15 -3.07 15.43 21.26
CA GLY A 15 -3.31 14.89 19.92
C GLY A 15 -4.52 15.52 19.25
N ALA A 16 -5.62 15.72 19.99
CA ALA A 16 -6.84 16.33 19.52
C ALA A 16 -6.61 17.79 19.12
N GLU A 17 -5.90 18.57 19.95
CA GLU A 17 -5.54 19.95 19.63
C GLU A 17 -4.73 20.06 18.32
N LYS A 18 -3.70 19.21 18.15
CA LYS A 18 -2.86 19.19 16.94
C LYS A 18 -3.61 18.83 15.68
N LEU A 19 -4.64 17.99 15.80
CA LEU A 19 -5.42 17.49 14.66
C LEU A 19 -6.68 18.30 14.41
N GLY A 20 -7.02 19.26 15.29
CA GLY A 20 -8.30 19.97 15.26
C GLY A 20 -9.49 19.00 15.45
N ALA A 21 -9.32 17.96 16.25
CA ALA A 21 -10.29 16.88 16.44
C ALA A 21 -10.97 17.00 17.82
N ASP A 22 -12.17 16.43 17.94
CA ASP A 22 -12.82 16.24 19.24
C ASP A 22 -12.06 15.20 20.07
N VAL A 23 -11.80 15.53 21.34
CA VAL A 23 -10.99 14.69 22.25
C VAL A 23 -11.61 13.32 22.45
N ARG A 24 -12.93 13.24 22.65
CA ARG A 24 -13.64 11.96 22.88
C ARG A 24 -13.64 11.11 21.61
N ALA A 25 -13.87 11.74 20.45
CA ALA A 25 -13.84 11.02 19.16
C ALA A 25 -12.44 10.47 18.87
N LEU A 26 -11.40 11.26 19.13
CA LEU A 26 -10.02 10.80 18.98
C LEU A 26 -9.69 9.65 19.95
N GLU A 27 -10.13 9.74 21.20
CA GLU A 27 -9.92 8.66 22.18
C GLU A 27 -10.56 7.35 21.73
N LEU A 28 -11.78 7.38 21.20
CA LEU A 28 -12.45 6.20 20.66
C LEU A 28 -11.64 5.58 19.50
N LEU A 29 -11.12 6.40 18.59
CA LEU A 29 -10.26 5.96 17.50
C LEU A 29 -8.95 5.34 18.02
N LEU A 30 -8.28 6.01 18.95
CA LEU A 30 -7.02 5.50 19.52
C LEU A 30 -7.24 4.18 20.27
N ASN A 31 -8.35 4.05 21.01
CA ASN A 31 -8.71 2.79 21.68
C ASN A 31 -8.99 1.66 20.66
N ALA A 32 -9.62 1.97 19.51
CA ALA A 32 -9.79 1.00 18.44
C ALA A 32 -8.42 0.57 17.86
N LEU A 33 -7.48 1.50 17.67
CA LEU A 33 -6.12 1.19 17.23
C LEU A 33 -5.34 0.34 18.23
N VAL A 34 -5.60 0.51 19.55
CA VAL A 34 -5.08 -0.38 20.61
C VAL A 34 -5.67 -1.78 20.48
N ALA A 35 -6.97 -1.89 20.25
CA ALA A 35 -7.65 -3.19 20.11
C ALA A 35 -7.10 -4.02 18.93
N ILE A 36 -6.74 -3.38 17.83
CA ILE A 36 -6.08 -4.03 16.67
C ILE A 36 -4.55 -4.08 16.77
N ARG A 37 -3.97 -3.72 17.91
CA ARG A 37 -2.54 -3.82 18.24
C ARG A 37 -1.63 -2.92 17.37
N LEU A 38 -2.13 -1.84 16.84
CA LEU A 38 -1.29 -0.80 16.23
C LEU A 38 -0.76 0.16 17.27
N LEU A 39 -1.51 0.41 18.33
CA LEU A 39 -1.07 1.20 19.49
C LEU A 39 -1.06 0.35 20.76
N SER A 40 -0.34 0.84 21.76
CA SER A 40 -0.42 0.42 23.16
C SER A 40 -0.90 1.59 24.01
N LYS A 41 -1.63 1.29 25.10
CA LYS A 41 -2.11 2.30 26.07
C LYS A 41 -1.59 1.94 27.45
N THR A 42 -1.02 2.93 28.17
CA THR A 42 -0.60 2.82 29.55
C THR A 42 -1.10 4.06 30.31
N GLY A 43 -2.10 3.87 31.19
CA GLY A 43 -2.85 5.02 31.73
C GLY A 43 -3.49 5.78 30.56
N ASP A 44 -3.20 7.08 30.48
CA ASP A 44 -3.70 7.97 29.43
C ASP A 44 -2.72 8.18 28.26
N LEU A 45 -1.61 7.44 28.27
CA LEU A 45 -0.56 7.54 27.24
C LEU A 45 -0.74 6.48 26.15
N TYR A 46 -0.70 6.92 24.91
CA TYR A 46 -0.69 6.07 23.72
C TYR A 46 0.71 6.05 23.10
N ALA A 47 1.13 4.89 22.65
CA ALA A 47 2.41 4.70 21.96
C ALA A 47 2.26 3.71 20.80
N ASN A 48 3.10 3.86 19.77
CA ASN A 48 3.18 2.89 18.70
C ASN A 48 3.67 1.54 19.21
N THR A 49 3.05 0.47 18.73
CA THR A 49 3.63 -0.87 18.87
C THR A 49 4.85 -1.02 17.96
N PRO A 50 5.70 -2.05 18.16
CA PRO A 50 6.80 -2.34 17.23
C PRO A 50 6.34 -2.48 15.76
N VAL A 51 5.18 -3.08 15.53
CA VAL A 51 4.59 -3.22 14.19
C VAL A 51 4.27 -1.84 13.58
N ALA A 52 3.57 -0.98 14.32
CA ALA A 52 3.27 0.36 13.86
C ALA A 52 4.54 1.19 13.63
N THR A 53 5.53 1.08 14.53
CA THR A 53 6.81 1.76 14.36
C THR A 53 7.54 1.31 13.09
N THR A 54 7.56 0.02 12.81
CA THR A 54 8.24 -0.54 11.64
C THR A 54 7.56 -0.15 10.33
N HIS A 55 6.23 -0.20 10.30
CA HIS A 55 5.48 -0.14 9.04
C HIS A 55 4.75 1.18 8.80
N LEU A 56 4.46 1.97 9.83
CA LEU A 56 3.65 3.18 9.69
C LEU A 56 4.41 4.47 9.98
N VAL A 57 5.64 4.39 10.51
CA VAL A 57 6.48 5.57 10.68
C VAL A 57 7.04 6.00 9.33
N LYS A 58 6.78 7.25 8.95
CA LYS A 58 7.20 7.85 7.69
C LYS A 58 8.73 7.77 7.55
N HIS A 59 9.19 7.48 6.34
CA HIS A 59 10.63 7.31 6.02
C HIS A 59 11.31 6.08 6.63
N GLY A 60 10.60 5.23 7.34
CA GLY A 60 11.11 3.93 7.76
C GLY A 60 11.36 2.99 6.57
N PRO A 61 12.35 2.08 6.67
CA PRO A 61 12.71 1.20 5.55
C PRO A 61 11.59 0.24 5.14
N GLN A 62 10.63 0.00 6.03
CA GLN A 62 9.47 -0.86 5.79
C GLN A 62 8.15 -0.08 5.79
N TYR A 63 8.20 1.24 5.60
CA TYR A 63 7.02 2.08 5.60
C TYR A 63 6.05 1.68 4.47
N ILE A 64 4.80 1.36 4.85
CA ILE A 64 3.71 1.00 3.94
C ILE A 64 2.56 2.00 3.94
N GLY A 65 2.69 3.13 4.63
CA GLY A 65 1.63 4.12 4.77
C GLY A 65 1.11 4.69 3.45
N HIS A 66 1.91 4.61 2.37
CA HIS A 66 1.43 4.98 1.03
C HIS A 66 0.28 4.08 0.53
N LEU A 67 0.19 2.82 0.99
CA LEU A 67 -0.97 1.97 0.71
C LEU A 67 -2.22 2.45 1.42
N LEU A 68 -2.09 2.95 2.65
CA LEU A 68 -3.21 3.55 3.38
C LEU A 68 -3.71 4.82 2.69
N LEU A 69 -2.78 5.66 2.20
CA LEU A 69 -3.13 6.85 1.42
C LEU A 69 -3.80 6.50 0.08
N LEU A 70 -3.40 5.39 -0.56
CA LEU A 70 -4.09 4.86 -1.73
C LEU A 70 -5.53 4.47 -1.40
N HIS A 71 -5.72 3.71 -0.31
CA HIS A 71 -7.08 3.31 0.10
C HIS A 71 -7.96 4.49 0.48
N ASP A 72 -7.39 5.53 1.09
CA ASP A 72 -8.09 6.79 1.38
C ASP A 72 -8.51 7.48 0.08
N ALA A 73 -7.60 7.62 -0.89
CA ALA A 73 -7.89 8.20 -2.19
C ALA A 73 -8.97 7.43 -2.98
N GLU A 74 -8.97 6.11 -2.86
CA GLU A 74 -9.93 5.22 -3.55
C GLU A 74 -11.24 4.99 -2.77
N TRP A 75 -11.39 5.54 -1.57
CA TRP A 75 -12.57 5.33 -0.71
C TRP A 75 -13.89 5.66 -1.42
N GLY A 76 -13.92 6.82 -2.12
CA GLY A 76 -15.09 7.24 -2.89
C GLY A 76 -15.43 6.30 -4.05
N ASN A 77 -14.43 5.67 -4.66
CA ASN A 77 -14.61 4.69 -5.73
C ASN A 77 -15.19 3.38 -5.19
N TRP A 78 -14.71 2.90 -4.04
CA TRP A 78 -15.28 1.73 -3.36
C TRP A 78 -16.72 1.96 -2.91
N GLY A 79 -17.10 3.19 -2.54
CA GLY A 79 -18.47 3.57 -2.23
C GLY A 79 -19.47 3.36 -3.39
N LYS A 80 -18.99 3.24 -4.62
CA LYS A 80 -19.78 2.98 -5.83
C LYS A 80 -19.90 1.50 -6.22
N LEU A 81 -19.42 0.59 -5.38
CA LEU A 81 -19.42 -0.84 -5.68
C LEU A 81 -20.82 -1.39 -5.98
N GLU A 82 -21.84 -0.95 -5.25
CA GLU A 82 -23.22 -1.36 -5.48
C GLU A 82 -23.70 -0.99 -6.90
N GLU A 83 -23.36 0.21 -7.37
CA GLU A 83 -23.67 0.66 -8.73
C GLU A 83 -22.96 -0.21 -9.77
N ALA A 84 -21.67 -0.48 -9.57
CA ALA A 84 -20.89 -1.34 -10.46
C ALA A 84 -21.52 -2.74 -10.59
N VAL A 85 -21.93 -3.32 -9.47
CA VAL A 85 -22.59 -4.65 -9.45
C VAL A 85 -23.93 -4.63 -10.18
N LYS A 86 -24.74 -3.60 -9.96
CA LYS A 86 -26.07 -3.48 -10.60
C LYS A 86 -26.00 -3.24 -12.11
N THR A 87 -25.03 -2.46 -12.55
CA THR A 87 -24.93 -2.04 -13.96
C THR A 87 -24.01 -2.91 -14.82
N GLY A 88 -23.13 -3.70 -14.18
CA GLY A 88 -22.07 -4.45 -14.83
C GLY A 88 -20.99 -3.54 -15.44
N ARG A 89 -20.92 -2.27 -15.05
CA ARG A 89 -19.97 -1.27 -15.54
C ARG A 89 -19.25 -0.60 -14.39
N SER A 90 -17.97 -0.26 -14.57
CA SER A 90 -17.24 0.54 -13.58
C SER A 90 -17.73 1.99 -13.61
N PRO A 91 -18.19 2.55 -12.49
CA PRO A 91 -18.51 3.97 -12.37
C PRO A 91 -17.25 4.83 -12.11
N VAL A 92 -16.07 4.21 -12.01
CA VAL A 92 -14.79 4.87 -11.80
C VAL A 92 -14.30 5.46 -13.12
N THR A 93 -14.13 6.77 -13.15
CA THR A 93 -13.69 7.50 -14.35
C THR A 93 -12.24 7.95 -14.29
N GLN A 94 -11.66 7.99 -13.09
CA GLN A 94 -10.27 8.41 -12.86
C GLN A 94 -9.64 7.56 -11.77
N HIS A 95 -8.40 7.19 -11.93
CA HIS A 95 -7.62 6.43 -10.96
C HIS A 95 -6.55 7.32 -10.31
N VAL A 96 -6.14 6.95 -9.08
CA VAL A 96 -5.13 7.68 -8.32
C VAL A 96 -3.81 7.85 -9.09
N PHE A 97 -3.45 6.88 -9.92
CA PHE A 97 -2.23 6.96 -10.77
C PHE A 97 -2.30 8.09 -11.81
N GLU A 98 -3.50 8.52 -12.19
CA GLU A 98 -3.74 9.62 -13.12
C GLU A 98 -3.89 10.95 -12.36
N THR A 99 -4.58 10.93 -11.21
CA THR A 99 -4.91 12.14 -10.44
C THR A 99 -3.80 12.58 -9.48
N ASP A 100 -3.00 11.63 -8.97
CA ASP A 100 -1.83 11.88 -8.12
C ASP A 100 -0.67 10.95 -8.50
N PRO A 101 0.11 11.31 -9.55
CA PRO A 101 1.24 10.50 -10.00
C PRO A 101 2.32 10.29 -8.93
N ALA A 102 2.48 11.24 -7.99
CA ALA A 102 3.45 11.11 -6.91
C ALA A 102 3.03 10.04 -5.91
N LEU A 103 1.75 9.99 -5.54
CA LEU A 103 1.21 8.91 -4.73
C LEU A 103 1.31 7.58 -5.48
N GLY A 104 0.96 7.56 -6.78
CA GLY A 104 1.08 6.38 -7.62
C GLY A 104 2.50 5.79 -7.63
N ALA A 105 3.53 6.61 -7.82
CA ALA A 105 4.94 6.18 -7.78
C ALA A 105 5.34 5.62 -6.41
N ASN A 106 4.91 6.28 -5.33
CA ASN A 106 5.15 5.81 -3.96
C ASN A 106 4.47 4.46 -3.69
N VAL A 107 3.24 4.28 -4.16
CA VAL A 107 2.50 3.00 -4.05
C VAL A 107 3.24 1.89 -4.80
N LEU A 108 3.66 2.14 -6.06
CA LEU A 108 4.44 1.17 -6.83
C LEU A 108 5.72 0.76 -6.12
N SER A 109 6.43 1.70 -5.50
CA SER A 109 7.64 1.42 -4.72
C SER A 109 7.36 0.52 -3.52
N VAL A 110 6.25 0.73 -2.82
CA VAL A 110 5.83 -0.11 -1.68
C VAL A 110 5.43 -1.50 -2.16
N VAL A 111 4.62 -1.61 -3.21
CA VAL A 111 4.20 -2.88 -3.81
C VAL A 111 5.42 -3.68 -4.30
N HIS A 112 6.37 -3.00 -4.97
CA HIS A 112 7.64 -3.61 -5.39
C HIS A 112 8.39 -4.22 -4.21
N ARG A 113 8.58 -3.47 -3.13
CA ARG A 113 9.30 -3.95 -1.94
C ARG A 113 8.60 -5.14 -1.28
N ILE A 114 7.27 -5.12 -1.17
CA ILE A 114 6.50 -6.25 -0.63
C ILE A 114 6.65 -7.48 -1.55
N GLY A 115 6.53 -7.27 -2.85
CA GLY A 115 6.64 -8.34 -3.85
C GLY A 115 8.03 -8.97 -3.94
N GLN A 116 9.09 -8.21 -3.65
CA GLN A 116 10.46 -8.74 -3.59
C GLN A 116 10.61 -9.87 -2.56
N GLN A 117 9.84 -9.84 -1.48
CA GLN A 117 9.89 -10.87 -0.43
C GLN A 117 9.22 -12.18 -0.88
N SER A 118 8.15 -12.11 -1.65
CA SER A 118 7.36 -13.27 -2.11
C SER A 118 7.71 -13.76 -3.51
N GLY A 119 8.31 -12.91 -4.33
CA GLY A 119 8.61 -13.19 -5.74
C GLY A 119 9.45 -14.46 -5.97
N PRO A 120 10.56 -14.68 -5.25
CA PRO A 120 11.38 -15.87 -5.41
C PRO A 120 10.63 -17.17 -5.08
N ASP A 121 9.79 -17.16 -4.06
CA ASP A 121 8.99 -18.33 -3.70
C ASP A 121 7.88 -18.59 -4.71
N LEU A 122 7.25 -17.53 -5.23
CA LEU A 122 6.30 -17.64 -6.33
C LEU A 122 6.96 -18.24 -7.58
N ALA A 123 8.14 -17.75 -7.95
CA ALA A 123 8.90 -18.28 -9.08
C ALA A 123 9.16 -19.79 -8.97
N LYS A 124 9.62 -20.23 -7.80
CA LYS A 124 9.86 -21.66 -7.52
C LYS A 124 8.58 -22.50 -7.61
N ARG A 125 7.46 -21.98 -7.10
CA ARG A 125 6.17 -22.68 -7.10
C ARG A 125 5.60 -22.86 -8.50
N LEU A 126 5.80 -21.87 -9.39
CA LEU A 126 5.34 -21.94 -10.78
C LEU A 126 6.16 -22.91 -11.63
N ALA A 127 7.34 -23.34 -11.15
CA ALA A 127 8.18 -24.36 -11.77
C ALA A 127 8.32 -24.15 -13.30
N LEU A 128 8.82 -22.98 -13.72
CA LEU A 128 8.87 -22.56 -15.14
C LEU A 128 9.72 -23.47 -16.04
N GLY A 129 10.44 -24.41 -15.45
CA GLY A 129 11.14 -25.48 -16.18
C GLY A 129 12.16 -24.93 -17.17
N GLN A 130 11.95 -25.24 -18.46
CA GLN A 130 12.83 -24.84 -19.55
C GLN A 130 12.39 -23.55 -20.26
N ALA A 131 11.46 -22.77 -19.67
CA ALA A 131 11.03 -21.52 -20.23
C ALA A 131 12.22 -20.57 -20.44
N ARG A 132 12.26 -19.91 -21.58
CA ARG A 132 13.32 -18.94 -21.95
C ARG A 132 12.80 -17.54 -22.09
N THR A 133 11.49 -17.38 -22.28
CA THR A 133 10.84 -16.08 -22.43
C THR A 133 9.59 -16.01 -21.58
N MET A 134 9.31 -14.84 -21.04
CA MET A 134 8.13 -14.54 -20.25
C MET A 134 7.60 -13.16 -20.64
N LEU A 135 6.28 -13.02 -20.69
CA LEU A 135 5.61 -11.75 -20.81
C LEU A 135 4.84 -11.50 -19.50
N ASP A 136 5.16 -10.40 -18.81
CA ASP A 136 4.51 -9.94 -17.60
C ASP A 136 3.52 -8.82 -17.96
N LEU A 137 2.24 -9.16 -18.12
CA LEU A 137 1.18 -8.21 -18.47
C LEU A 137 0.66 -7.53 -17.20
N GLY A 138 0.71 -6.20 -17.18
CA GLY A 138 0.36 -5.43 -16.00
C GLY A 138 1.42 -5.49 -14.91
N GLY A 139 2.66 -5.83 -15.25
CA GLY A 139 3.74 -6.11 -14.32
C GLY A 139 4.20 -4.95 -13.43
N GLY A 140 3.62 -3.75 -13.61
CA GLY A 140 3.94 -2.56 -12.82
C GLY A 140 5.44 -2.27 -12.80
N ALA A 141 6.06 -2.34 -11.61
CA ALA A 141 7.50 -2.15 -11.43
C ALA A 141 8.36 -3.36 -11.87
N GLY A 142 7.78 -4.38 -12.49
CA GLY A 142 8.48 -5.58 -12.93
C GLY A 142 8.93 -6.51 -11.81
N THR A 143 8.36 -6.42 -10.63
CA THR A 143 8.81 -7.13 -9.44
C THR A 143 8.87 -8.63 -9.63
N ASN A 144 7.81 -9.22 -10.19
CA ASN A 144 7.75 -10.66 -10.45
C ASN A 144 8.72 -11.06 -11.56
N ALA A 145 8.77 -10.28 -12.63
CA ALA A 145 9.70 -10.51 -13.73
C ALA A 145 11.16 -10.55 -13.26
N ILE A 146 11.55 -9.58 -12.41
CA ILE A 146 12.89 -9.53 -11.81
C ILE A 146 13.16 -10.78 -10.97
N ALA A 147 12.24 -11.12 -10.05
CA ALA A 147 12.38 -12.27 -9.17
C ALA A 147 12.48 -13.59 -9.96
N PHE A 148 11.70 -13.72 -11.03
CA PHE A 148 11.70 -14.92 -11.87
C PHE A 148 13.01 -15.06 -12.66
N CYS A 149 13.53 -13.96 -13.23
CA CYS A 149 14.83 -13.98 -13.90
C CYS A 149 15.99 -14.25 -12.93
N GLN A 150 15.87 -13.86 -11.66
CA GLN A 150 16.87 -14.21 -10.64
C GLN A 150 16.85 -15.70 -10.28
N VAL A 151 15.67 -16.32 -10.24
CA VAL A 151 15.51 -17.76 -9.95
C VAL A 151 15.85 -18.62 -11.16
N TYR A 152 15.54 -18.14 -12.36
CA TYR A 152 15.75 -18.82 -13.65
C TYR A 152 16.66 -17.98 -14.56
N PRO A 153 17.99 -18.08 -14.45
CA PRO A 153 18.93 -17.22 -15.19
C PRO A 153 18.82 -17.32 -16.72
N GLN A 154 18.24 -18.42 -17.24
CA GLN A 154 17.98 -18.57 -18.67
C GLN A 154 16.73 -17.83 -19.16
N LEU A 155 15.92 -17.30 -18.24
CA LEU A 155 14.65 -16.63 -18.55
C LEU A 155 14.92 -15.16 -18.92
N SER A 156 14.35 -14.73 -20.04
CA SER A 156 14.25 -13.32 -20.41
C SER A 156 12.80 -12.87 -20.26
N ALA A 157 12.56 -11.77 -19.55
CA ALA A 157 11.23 -11.25 -19.28
C ALA A 157 11.00 -9.92 -20.01
N THR A 158 9.83 -9.79 -20.60
CA THR A 158 9.31 -8.51 -21.09
C THR A 158 8.18 -8.07 -20.16
N VAL A 159 8.28 -6.86 -19.62
CA VAL A 159 7.24 -6.27 -18.77
C VAL A 159 6.40 -5.30 -19.60
N CYS A 160 5.10 -5.52 -19.63
CA CYS A 160 4.14 -4.58 -20.19
C CYS A 160 3.33 -3.98 -19.03
N ALA A 161 3.62 -2.73 -18.68
CA ALA A 161 2.90 -1.99 -17.66
C ALA A 161 1.96 -0.98 -18.32
N ALA A 162 0.68 -1.04 -18.02
CA ALA A 162 -0.26 0.02 -18.35
C ALA A 162 -0.09 1.17 -17.34
N ILE A 163 1.03 1.89 -17.44
CA ILE A 163 1.12 3.23 -16.88
C ILE A 163 0.81 4.15 -18.05
N ALA A 164 -0.16 5.04 -17.88
CA ALA A 164 -0.46 6.05 -18.86
C ALA A 164 0.86 6.65 -19.38
N GLU A 165 1.14 6.45 -20.67
CA GLU A 165 2.20 7.09 -21.45
C GLU A 165 3.67 6.89 -21.05
N VAL A 166 4.06 5.73 -20.52
CA VAL A 166 5.47 5.32 -20.68
C VAL A 166 5.52 4.33 -21.83
N GLY A 167 5.82 4.86 -23.01
CA GLY A 167 5.88 4.07 -24.23
C GLY A 167 6.74 2.83 -24.04
N CYS A 168 6.14 1.66 -24.22
CA CYS A 168 6.87 0.43 -24.44
C CYS A 168 7.73 0.59 -25.69
N ARG A 169 9.04 0.71 -25.54
CA ARG A 169 10.03 0.51 -26.61
C ARG A 169 10.84 -0.73 -26.29
#